data_6a0ffb7760668346848dd3ca60e87f60
#
_entry.id   6a0ffb7760668346848dd3ca60e87f60
#
_cell.length_a   1.000
_cell.length_b   1.000
_cell.length_c   1.000
_cell.angle_alpha   90.00
_cell.angle_beta   90.00
_cell.angle_gamma   90.00
#
_symmetry.space_group_name_H-M   'P 1'
#
loop_
_entity.id
_entity.type
_entity.pdbx_description
1 polymer ?
#
loop_
_entity_poly.entity_id
_entity_poly.type
_entity_poly.pdbx_seq_one_letter_code
_entity_poly.pdbx_strand_id
1 'polypeptide(L)'
;MLLVNNIYFSRQSKTILKDVNLSIPPKGIIHLTGNNGVGKTTLLKIICKILNPDDGEIFWNGKNIKKNHYDYCKNITFILDQNTSNENLTVYENIIFWKKIFSSQIKINEIESILEVLGLLEYKNTSIIHLSFGEIKKLELIRLIIEQKKLWVLDEPFIGLDLKSVEIIIQTITNHLELNGMVIFTSHTLPTIPNINTVNLEINE
;
A
#
# COMPACT_ATOMS: atom_id res chain seq x y z
N MET A 1 2.26 -0.21 -16.00
CA MET A 1 1.91 1.22 -15.95
C MET A 1 0.48 1.37 -15.45
N LEU A 2 0.25 2.21 -14.47
CA LEU A 2 -1.07 2.63 -14.00
C LEU A 2 -1.35 4.03 -14.55
N LEU A 3 -2.56 4.23 -15.09
CA LEU A 3 -3.09 5.53 -15.49
C LEU A 3 -4.41 5.77 -14.79
N VAL A 4 -4.56 6.93 -14.21
CA VAL A 4 -5.79 7.41 -13.55
C VAL A 4 -6.19 8.68 -14.28
N ASN A 5 -7.37 8.67 -14.91
CA ASN A 5 -7.83 9.72 -15.78
C ASN A 5 -9.16 10.30 -15.30
N ASN A 6 -9.18 11.61 -15.08
CA ASN A 6 -10.37 12.41 -14.82
C ASN A 6 -11.25 11.81 -13.71
N ILE A 7 -10.65 11.42 -12.58
CA ILE A 7 -11.42 10.84 -11.47
C ILE A 7 -12.18 11.92 -10.73
N TYR A 8 -13.50 11.71 -10.66
CA TYR A 8 -14.45 12.47 -9.83
C TYR A 8 -15.04 11.56 -8.77
N PHE A 9 -15.19 12.10 -7.57
CA PHE A 9 -15.84 11.39 -6.48
C PHE A 9 -16.47 12.37 -5.50
N SER A 10 -17.74 12.13 -5.16
CA SER A 10 -18.50 12.93 -4.20
C SER A 10 -19.06 12.05 -3.08
N ARG A 11 -19.23 12.61 -1.92
CA ARG A 11 -19.87 11.94 -0.78
C ARG A 11 -20.85 12.90 -0.14
N GLN A 12 -22.13 12.50 -0.02
CA GLN A 12 -23.20 13.33 0.57
C GLN A 12 -23.24 14.73 -0.04
N SER A 13 -23.26 14.80 -1.38
CA SER A 13 -23.28 16.05 -2.17
C SER A 13 -22.03 16.94 -2.03
N LYS A 14 -20.99 16.51 -1.30
CA LYS A 14 -19.71 17.20 -1.23
C LYS A 14 -18.73 16.56 -2.19
N THR A 15 -18.18 17.34 -3.12
CA THR A 15 -17.09 16.88 -4.00
C THR A 15 -15.83 16.66 -3.16
N ILE A 16 -15.27 15.45 -3.26
CA ILE A 16 -14.03 15.04 -2.58
C ILE A 16 -12.86 15.02 -3.57
N LEU A 17 -13.10 14.49 -4.77
CA LEU A 17 -12.10 14.46 -5.84
C LEU A 17 -12.71 15.08 -7.08
N LYS A 18 -11.94 15.94 -7.76
CA LYS A 18 -12.37 16.64 -8.96
C LYS A 18 -11.24 16.61 -9.99
N ASP A 19 -11.49 15.93 -11.10
CA ASP A 19 -10.58 15.85 -12.25
C ASP A 19 -9.17 15.35 -11.88
N VAL A 20 -9.07 14.32 -11.03
CA VAL A 20 -7.77 13.82 -10.60
C VAL A 20 -7.14 12.97 -11.70
N ASN A 21 -5.94 13.35 -12.09
CA ASN A 21 -5.16 12.70 -13.12
C ASN A 21 -3.78 12.32 -12.57
N LEU A 22 -3.35 11.06 -12.74
CA LEU A 22 -1.98 10.63 -12.39
C LEU A 22 -1.53 9.44 -13.25
N SER A 23 -0.22 9.27 -13.33
CA SER A 23 0.41 8.19 -14.08
C SER A 23 1.60 7.63 -13.31
N ILE A 24 1.64 6.30 -13.19
CA ILE A 24 2.76 5.59 -12.55
C ILE A 24 3.36 4.62 -13.58
N PRO A 25 4.51 4.97 -14.17
CA PRO A 25 5.25 4.05 -15.04
C PRO A 25 5.90 2.92 -14.21
N PRO A 26 6.38 1.84 -14.83
CA PRO A 26 7.29 0.90 -14.17
C PRO A 26 8.45 1.63 -13.51
N LYS A 27 8.86 1.20 -12.30
CA LYS A 27 9.82 1.87 -11.41
C LYS A 27 9.35 3.25 -10.91
N GLY A 28 8.10 3.64 -11.17
CA GLY A 28 7.55 4.90 -10.72
C GLY A 28 7.10 4.85 -9.26
N ILE A 29 7.32 5.96 -8.56
CA ILE A 29 6.84 6.16 -7.20
C ILE A 29 6.14 7.51 -7.10
N ILE A 30 4.94 7.53 -6.53
CA ILE A 30 4.18 8.74 -6.25
C ILE A 30 4.00 8.92 -4.74
N HIS A 31 4.41 10.08 -4.26
CA HIS A 31 4.02 10.60 -2.95
C HIS A 31 2.79 11.48 -3.09
N LEU A 32 1.66 11.01 -2.60
CA LEU A 32 0.39 11.73 -2.64
C LEU A 32 0.28 12.62 -1.40
N THR A 33 0.33 13.93 -1.61
CA THR A 33 0.28 14.94 -0.54
C THR A 33 -1.03 15.72 -0.55
N GLY A 34 -1.22 16.58 0.42
CA GLY A 34 -2.39 17.46 0.58
C GLY A 34 -2.90 17.48 2.01
N ASN A 35 -3.76 18.43 2.32
CA ASN A 35 -4.34 18.62 3.64
C ASN A 35 -5.12 17.39 4.13
N ASN A 36 -5.33 17.29 5.45
CA ASN A 36 -6.18 16.24 6.00
C ASN A 36 -7.61 16.41 5.47
N GLY A 37 -8.23 15.30 5.08
CA GLY A 37 -9.58 15.29 4.54
C GLY A 37 -9.70 15.68 3.04
N VAL A 38 -8.59 15.99 2.36
CA VAL A 38 -8.59 16.36 0.92
C VAL A 38 -8.96 15.20 -0.03
N GLY A 39 -9.00 13.97 0.47
CA GLY A 39 -9.38 12.81 -0.34
C GLY A 39 -8.24 11.84 -0.69
N LYS A 40 -7.05 11.96 -0.07
CA LYS A 40 -5.91 11.05 -0.31
C LYS A 40 -6.32 9.58 -0.16
N THR A 41 -6.80 9.19 1.02
CA THR A 41 -7.27 7.82 1.29
C THR A 41 -8.42 7.41 0.36
N THR A 42 -9.30 8.35 -0.01
CA THR A 42 -10.40 8.09 -0.96
C THR A 42 -9.85 7.72 -2.34
N LEU A 43 -8.87 8.46 -2.84
CA LEU A 43 -8.22 8.15 -4.11
C LEU A 43 -7.51 6.80 -4.06
N LEU A 44 -6.78 6.51 -2.97
CA LEU A 44 -6.16 5.19 -2.78
C LEU A 44 -7.21 4.07 -2.78
N LYS A 45 -8.35 4.25 -2.09
CA LYS A 45 -9.46 3.27 -2.09
C LYS A 45 -10.10 3.08 -3.48
N ILE A 46 -10.15 4.13 -4.30
CA ILE A 46 -10.60 4.04 -5.70
C ILE A 46 -9.58 3.26 -6.55
N ILE A 47 -8.29 3.55 -6.41
CA ILE A 47 -7.23 2.80 -7.09
C ILE A 47 -7.28 1.32 -6.69
N CYS A 48 -7.51 1.01 -5.41
CA CYS A 48 -7.65 -0.36 -4.91
C CYS A 48 -8.97 -1.04 -5.31
N LYS A 49 -9.87 -0.37 -6.03
CA LYS A 49 -11.21 -0.89 -6.37
C LYS A 49 -12.09 -1.19 -5.15
N ILE A 50 -11.82 -0.57 -4.00
CA ILE A 50 -12.67 -0.61 -2.81
C ILE A 50 -13.83 0.37 -2.95
N LEU A 51 -13.59 1.51 -3.61
CA LEU A 51 -14.60 2.48 -3.98
C LEU A 51 -14.68 2.60 -5.50
N ASN A 52 -15.88 2.90 -6.00
CA ASN A 52 -16.05 3.27 -7.40
C ASN A 52 -16.07 4.80 -7.52
N PRO A 53 -15.36 5.39 -8.48
CA PRO A 53 -15.51 6.81 -8.76
C PRO A 53 -16.87 7.10 -9.39
N ASP A 54 -17.37 8.35 -9.24
CA ASP A 54 -18.58 8.81 -9.89
C ASP A 54 -18.36 8.94 -11.39
N ASP A 55 -17.16 9.43 -11.80
CA ASP A 55 -16.72 9.51 -13.19
C ASP A 55 -15.21 9.30 -13.28
N GLY A 56 -14.73 9.06 -14.51
CA GLY A 56 -13.34 8.79 -14.81
C GLY A 56 -13.01 7.32 -14.95
N GLU A 57 -11.78 7.07 -15.36
CA GLU A 57 -11.31 5.73 -15.68
C GLU A 57 -9.89 5.46 -15.17
N ILE A 58 -9.65 4.22 -14.82
CA ILE A 58 -8.32 3.74 -14.43
C ILE A 58 -7.91 2.63 -15.40
N PHE A 59 -6.67 2.71 -15.87
CA PHE A 59 -6.09 1.74 -16.78
C PHE A 59 -4.85 1.09 -16.17
N TRP A 60 -4.79 -0.22 -16.27
CA TRP A 60 -3.65 -1.06 -15.93
C TRP A 60 -3.06 -1.68 -17.18
N ASN A 61 -1.81 -1.31 -17.50
CA ASN A 61 -1.14 -1.77 -18.74
C ASN A 61 -2.01 -1.58 -20.01
N GLY A 62 -2.65 -0.41 -20.13
CA GLY A 62 -3.51 -0.04 -21.25
C GLY A 62 -4.91 -0.64 -21.22
N LYS A 63 -5.25 -1.48 -20.25
CA LYS A 63 -6.57 -2.10 -20.11
C LYS A 63 -7.37 -1.44 -18.99
N ASN A 64 -8.62 -1.06 -19.26
CA ASN A 64 -9.51 -0.52 -18.26
C ASN A 64 -9.77 -1.53 -17.14
N ILE A 65 -9.54 -1.14 -15.88
CA ILE A 65 -9.65 -2.04 -14.72
C ILE A 65 -11.08 -2.49 -14.43
N LYS A 66 -12.10 -1.75 -14.89
CA LYS A 66 -13.51 -2.17 -14.79
C LYS A 66 -13.76 -3.45 -15.60
N LYS A 67 -13.10 -3.58 -16.78
CA LYS A 67 -13.22 -4.73 -17.68
C LYS A 67 -12.22 -5.85 -17.38
N ASN A 68 -11.13 -5.56 -16.67
CA ASN A 68 -10.04 -6.50 -16.35
C ASN A 68 -9.77 -6.58 -14.83
N HIS A 69 -10.83 -6.60 -14.03
CA HIS A 69 -10.77 -6.55 -12.58
C HIS A 69 -9.86 -7.63 -11.98
N TYR A 70 -10.05 -8.88 -12.38
CA TYR A 70 -9.28 -10.01 -11.82
C TYR A 70 -7.78 -9.89 -12.08
N ASP A 71 -7.39 -9.54 -13.31
CA ASP A 71 -5.97 -9.36 -13.68
C ASP A 71 -5.35 -8.17 -12.93
N TYR A 72 -6.11 -7.09 -12.76
CA TYR A 72 -5.66 -5.95 -11.97
C TYR A 72 -5.44 -6.31 -10.49
N CYS A 73 -6.42 -6.92 -9.84
CA CYS A 73 -6.35 -7.27 -8.43
C CYS A 73 -5.24 -8.27 -8.10
N LYS A 74 -4.84 -9.11 -9.05
CA LYS A 74 -3.68 -9.99 -8.89
C LYS A 74 -2.34 -9.24 -8.81
N ASN A 75 -2.30 -8.01 -9.27
CA ASN A 75 -1.07 -7.23 -9.40
C ASN A 75 -0.93 -6.11 -8.37
N ILE A 76 -1.87 -6.00 -7.42
CA ILE A 76 -1.90 -4.94 -6.43
C ILE A 76 -1.82 -5.49 -5.00
N THR A 77 -0.94 -4.92 -4.18
CA THR A 77 -0.99 -5.00 -2.72
C THR A 77 -1.38 -3.65 -2.18
N PHE A 78 -2.28 -3.61 -1.21
CA PHE A 78 -2.63 -2.38 -0.53
C PHE A 78 -2.55 -2.55 0.99
N ILE A 79 -2.01 -1.51 1.64
CA ILE A 79 -1.96 -1.37 3.09
C ILE A 79 -2.57 -0.01 3.39
N LEU A 80 -3.80 -0.02 3.85
CA LEU A 80 -4.59 1.16 4.14
C LEU A 80 -4.67 1.40 5.66
N ASP A 81 -5.57 2.28 6.04
CA ASP A 81 -5.83 2.69 7.41
C ASP A 81 -6.32 1.56 8.33
N GLN A 82 -6.93 0.51 7.77
CA GLN A 82 -7.44 -0.63 8.54
C GLN A 82 -6.48 -1.81 8.47
N ASN A 83 -6.22 -2.42 9.61
CA ASN A 83 -5.45 -3.65 9.68
C ASN A 83 -6.24 -4.81 9.05
N THR A 84 -5.52 -5.68 8.37
CA THR A 84 -6.07 -6.89 7.73
C THR A 84 -5.63 -8.16 8.43
N SER A 85 -4.73 -8.07 9.41
CA SER A 85 -4.33 -9.16 10.29
C SER A 85 -5.50 -9.62 11.16
N ASN A 86 -5.62 -10.93 11.32
CA ASN A 86 -6.62 -11.52 12.20
C ASN A 86 -6.12 -11.46 13.65
N GLU A 87 -6.84 -10.74 14.51
CA GLU A 87 -6.49 -10.50 15.90
C GLU A 87 -6.43 -11.80 16.74
N ASN A 88 -7.15 -12.83 16.35
CA ASN A 88 -7.16 -14.13 17.04
C ASN A 88 -5.98 -15.04 16.67
N LEU A 89 -5.19 -14.66 15.66
CA LEU A 89 -4.02 -15.41 15.22
C LEU A 89 -2.75 -14.75 15.76
N THR A 90 -1.70 -15.55 15.90
CA THR A 90 -0.36 -15.07 16.20
C THR A 90 0.27 -14.34 14.99
N VAL A 91 1.37 -13.63 15.21
CA VAL A 91 2.18 -13.04 14.14
C VAL A 91 2.49 -14.08 13.06
N TYR A 92 3.01 -15.23 13.45
CA TYR A 92 3.40 -16.29 12.53
C TYR A 92 2.22 -16.91 11.78
N GLU A 93 1.12 -17.16 12.46
CA GLU A 93 -0.09 -17.70 11.84
C GLU A 93 -0.68 -16.75 10.79
N ASN A 94 -0.71 -15.44 11.05
CA ASN A 94 -1.10 -14.44 10.06
C ASN A 94 -0.21 -14.50 8.81
N ILE A 95 1.10 -14.57 8.99
CA ILE A 95 2.06 -14.67 7.88
C ILE A 95 1.83 -15.94 7.06
N ILE A 96 1.67 -17.09 7.73
CA ILE A 96 1.40 -18.37 7.05
C ILE A 96 0.06 -18.34 6.33
N PHE A 97 -0.96 -17.70 6.92
CA PHE A 97 -2.26 -17.50 6.29
C PHE A 97 -2.14 -16.69 4.99
N TRP A 98 -1.47 -15.53 5.02
CA TRP A 98 -1.23 -14.71 3.83
C TRP A 98 -0.38 -15.47 2.79
N LYS A 99 0.68 -16.15 3.23
CA LYS A 99 1.51 -16.98 2.34
C LYS A 99 0.67 -17.99 1.56
N LYS A 100 -0.31 -18.64 2.21
CA LYS A 100 -1.21 -19.61 1.57
C LYS A 100 -2.18 -18.92 0.60
N ILE A 101 -2.86 -17.83 1.02
CA ILE A 101 -3.81 -17.10 0.18
C ILE A 101 -3.16 -16.59 -1.10
N PHE A 102 -1.97 -15.99 -0.98
CA PHE A 102 -1.27 -15.41 -2.13
C PHE A 102 -0.36 -16.40 -2.87
N SER A 103 -0.35 -17.68 -2.47
CA SER A 103 0.50 -18.73 -3.05
C SER A 103 1.98 -18.32 -3.10
N SER A 104 2.44 -17.62 -2.08
CA SER A 104 3.80 -17.08 -1.98
C SER A 104 4.82 -18.21 -1.87
N GLN A 105 5.91 -18.09 -2.63
CA GLN A 105 7.01 -19.07 -2.65
C GLN A 105 8.10 -18.77 -1.61
N ILE A 106 7.93 -17.70 -0.79
CA ILE A 106 8.86 -17.34 0.27
C ILE A 106 9.08 -18.52 1.24
N LYS A 107 10.31 -18.81 1.60
CA LYS A 107 10.63 -19.91 2.51
C LYS A 107 10.43 -19.49 3.98
N ILE A 108 10.26 -20.48 4.86
CA ILE A 108 10.02 -20.23 6.29
C ILE A 108 11.22 -19.53 6.93
N ASN A 109 12.44 -19.94 6.59
CA ASN A 109 13.66 -19.29 7.10
C ASN A 109 13.80 -17.84 6.65
N GLU A 110 13.33 -17.49 5.44
CA GLU A 110 13.29 -16.10 4.96
C GLU A 110 12.26 -15.28 5.77
N ILE A 111 11.12 -15.87 6.14
CA ILE A 111 10.12 -15.23 7.01
C ILE A 111 10.74 -14.93 8.39
N GLU A 112 11.46 -15.87 8.98
CA GLU A 112 12.11 -15.66 10.27
C GLU A 112 13.16 -14.55 10.21
N SER A 113 13.97 -14.51 9.14
CA SER A 113 14.91 -13.40 8.92
C SER A 113 14.23 -12.05 8.78
N ILE A 114 13.07 -11.97 8.10
CA ILE A 114 12.28 -10.73 7.99
C ILE A 114 11.76 -10.31 9.37
N LEU A 115 11.24 -11.25 10.14
CA LEU A 115 10.77 -10.98 11.51
C LEU A 115 11.90 -10.47 12.41
N GLU A 116 13.10 -11.05 12.30
CA GLU A 116 14.28 -10.63 13.06
C GLU A 116 14.69 -9.19 12.71
N VAL A 117 14.78 -8.88 11.42
CA VAL A 117 15.17 -7.56 10.91
C VAL A 117 14.19 -6.47 11.37
N LEU A 118 12.88 -6.78 11.40
CA LEU A 118 11.82 -5.86 11.84
C LEU A 118 11.63 -5.87 13.38
N GLY A 119 12.37 -6.69 14.14
CA GLY A 119 12.23 -6.81 15.59
C GLY A 119 10.92 -7.47 16.02
N LEU A 120 10.36 -8.35 15.19
CA LEU A 120 9.13 -9.09 15.47
C LEU A 120 9.34 -10.56 15.82
N LEU A 121 10.59 -11.03 15.80
CA LEU A 121 10.88 -12.47 16.00
C LEU A 121 10.47 -12.96 17.39
N GLU A 122 10.69 -12.15 18.42
CA GLU A 122 10.27 -12.46 19.80
C GLU A 122 8.76 -12.56 19.97
N TYR A 123 8.00 -11.83 19.12
CA TYR A 123 6.53 -11.85 19.10
C TYR A 123 5.95 -12.89 18.16
N LYS A 124 6.78 -13.77 17.55
CA LYS A 124 6.36 -14.75 16.54
C LYS A 124 5.11 -15.55 16.97
N ASN A 125 5.06 -15.97 18.24
CA ASN A 125 3.97 -16.75 18.81
C ASN A 125 2.99 -15.91 19.64
N THR A 126 3.07 -14.57 19.56
CA THR A 126 2.18 -13.66 20.26
C THR A 126 0.95 -13.36 19.41
N SER A 127 -0.24 -13.39 20.00
CA SER A 127 -1.48 -12.98 19.32
C SER A 127 -1.43 -11.47 19.02
N ILE A 128 -1.99 -11.07 17.88
CA ILE A 128 -2.04 -9.70 17.40
C ILE A 128 -2.66 -8.75 18.42
N ILE A 129 -3.65 -9.19 19.19
CA ILE A 129 -4.32 -8.38 20.22
C ILE A 129 -3.37 -7.85 21.30
N HIS A 130 -2.21 -8.50 21.49
CA HIS A 130 -1.21 -8.12 22.47
C HIS A 130 -0.07 -7.27 21.90
N LEU A 131 -0.11 -6.95 20.60
CA LEU A 131 0.89 -6.14 19.95
C LEU A 131 0.57 -4.65 20.05
N SER A 132 1.61 -3.83 20.10
CA SER A 132 1.49 -2.39 19.93
C SER A 132 1.09 -2.02 18.50
N PHE A 133 0.59 -0.81 18.31
CA PHE A 133 0.26 -0.27 16.99
C PHE A 133 1.44 -0.37 16.00
N GLY A 134 2.66 -0.04 16.45
CA GLY A 134 3.86 -0.11 15.61
C GLY A 134 4.21 -1.54 15.20
N GLU A 135 4.07 -2.52 16.09
CA GLU A 135 4.31 -3.94 15.79
C GLU A 135 3.29 -4.48 14.80
N ILE A 136 2.01 -4.13 14.96
CA ILE A 136 0.96 -4.48 13.99
C ILE A 136 1.27 -3.84 12.62
N LYS A 137 1.69 -2.57 12.59
CA LYS A 137 2.07 -1.89 11.35
C LYS A 137 3.24 -2.58 10.65
N LYS A 138 4.27 -2.98 11.40
CA LYS A 138 5.38 -3.77 10.86
C LYS A 138 4.91 -5.10 10.27
N LEU A 139 4.03 -5.81 10.97
CA LEU A 139 3.45 -7.05 10.49
C LEU A 139 2.66 -6.86 9.19
N GLU A 140 1.80 -5.84 9.11
CA GLU A 140 1.05 -5.53 7.87
C GLU A 140 2.01 -5.24 6.69
N LEU A 141 3.12 -4.56 6.93
CA LEU A 141 4.12 -4.24 5.90
C LEU A 141 4.89 -5.48 5.40
N ILE A 142 4.96 -6.58 6.17
CA ILE A 142 5.51 -7.85 5.69
C ILE A 142 4.73 -8.40 4.49
N ARG A 143 3.45 -8.06 4.35
CA ARG A 143 2.62 -8.44 3.20
C ARG A 143 3.21 -7.96 1.87
N LEU A 144 3.89 -6.83 1.84
CA LEU A 144 4.57 -6.33 0.64
C LEU A 144 5.55 -7.36 0.07
N ILE A 145 6.26 -8.04 0.97
CA ILE A 145 7.24 -9.07 0.61
C ILE A 145 6.54 -10.41 0.29
N ILE A 146 5.50 -10.76 1.06
CA ILE A 146 4.78 -12.03 0.89
C ILE A 146 3.96 -12.03 -0.41
N GLU A 147 3.23 -10.96 -0.70
CA GLU A 147 2.30 -10.90 -1.83
C GLU A 147 3.00 -10.73 -3.19
N GLN A 148 4.19 -10.16 -3.22
CA GLN A 148 5.06 -10.00 -4.42
C GLN A 148 4.31 -9.37 -5.60
N LYS A 149 3.48 -8.34 -5.37
CA LYS A 149 2.68 -7.67 -6.39
C LYS A 149 3.45 -6.51 -7.02
N LYS A 150 3.03 -6.11 -8.23
CA LYS A 150 3.69 -5.05 -9.02
C LYS A 150 3.35 -3.64 -8.57
N LEU A 151 2.16 -3.41 -8.05
CA LEU A 151 1.71 -2.11 -7.58
C LEU A 151 1.46 -2.17 -6.07
N TRP A 152 2.14 -1.30 -5.33
CA TRP A 152 1.91 -1.10 -3.90
C TRP A 152 1.17 0.21 -3.68
N VAL A 153 0.07 0.15 -2.93
CA VAL A 153 -0.75 1.29 -2.53
C VAL A 153 -0.74 1.36 -1.01
N LEU A 154 -0.12 2.41 -0.48
CA LEU A 154 0.21 2.51 0.94
C LEU A 154 -0.36 3.79 1.54
N ASP A 155 -1.23 3.66 2.54
CA ASP A 155 -1.75 4.81 3.27
C ASP A 155 -0.98 4.96 4.59
N GLU A 156 -0.23 6.06 4.71
CA GLU A 156 0.61 6.40 5.86
C GLU A 156 1.49 5.21 6.33
N PRO A 157 2.35 4.64 5.47
CA PRO A 157 3.08 3.42 5.80
C PRO A 157 4.12 3.58 6.91
N PHE A 158 4.54 4.81 7.22
CA PHE A 158 5.63 5.10 8.17
C PHE A 158 5.13 5.49 9.56
N ILE A 159 3.83 5.74 9.74
CA ILE A 159 3.27 6.11 11.05
C ILE A 159 3.45 4.97 12.05
N GLY A 160 3.94 5.32 13.25
CA GLY A 160 4.13 4.38 14.35
C GLY A 160 5.38 3.50 14.25
N LEU A 161 6.20 3.67 13.22
CA LEU A 161 7.46 2.96 13.07
C LEU A 161 8.62 3.71 13.75
N ASP A 162 9.55 2.95 14.30
CA ASP A 162 10.87 3.45 14.71
C ASP A 162 11.76 3.74 13.48
N LEU A 163 12.81 4.53 13.66
CA LEU A 163 13.70 4.96 12.57
C LEU A 163 14.30 3.77 11.81
N LYS A 164 14.72 2.72 12.51
CA LYS A 164 15.29 1.51 11.90
C LYS A 164 14.27 0.83 10.99
N SER A 165 13.02 0.71 11.44
CA SER A 165 11.95 0.11 10.64
C SER A 165 11.60 0.96 9.42
N VAL A 166 11.61 2.29 9.55
CA VAL A 166 11.43 3.22 8.42
C VAL A 166 12.51 2.98 7.36
N GLU A 167 13.79 2.89 7.74
CA GLU A 167 14.90 2.63 6.83
C GLU A 167 14.73 1.30 6.09
N ILE A 168 14.32 0.23 6.80
CA ILE A 168 14.06 -1.09 6.22
C ILE A 168 12.95 -1.01 5.18
N ILE A 169 11.85 -0.31 5.48
CA ILE A 169 10.73 -0.18 4.54
C ILE A 169 11.14 0.66 3.32
N ILE A 170 11.91 1.73 3.51
CA ILE A 170 12.46 2.53 2.40
C ILE A 170 13.33 1.65 1.50
N GLN A 171 14.21 0.84 2.07
CA GLN A 171 15.04 -0.09 1.29
C GLN A 171 14.19 -1.13 0.55
N THR A 172 13.14 -1.65 1.20
CA THR A 172 12.20 -2.59 0.60
C THR A 172 11.46 -1.97 -0.59
N ILE A 173 11.02 -0.72 -0.46
CA ILE A 173 10.41 0.05 -1.55
C ILE A 173 11.42 0.25 -2.70
N THR A 174 12.66 0.65 -2.38
CA THR A 174 13.70 0.87 -3.38
C THR A 174 13.99 -0.39 -4.19
N ASN A 175 14.16 -1.53 -3.52
CA ASN A 175 14.37 -2.82 -4.17
C ASN A 175 13.17 -3.21 -5.07
N HIS A 176 11.95 -2.93 -4.61
CA HIS A 176 10.74 -3.18 -5.40
C HIS A 176 10.71 -2.35 -6.70
N LEU A 177 11.09 -1.08 -6.61
CA LEU A 177 11.17 -0.20 -7.79
C LEU A 177 12.24 -0.70 -8.78
N GLU A 178 13.40 -1.16 -8.30
CA GLU A 178 14.45 -1.73 -9.15
C GLU A 178 13.95 -2.96 -9.94
N LEU A 179 13.06 -3.76 -9.34
CA LEU A 179 12.40 -4.91 -9.97
C LEU A 179 11.20 -4.55 -10.85
N ASN A 180 11.13 -3.31 -11.34
CA ASN A 180 10.02 -2.77 -12.15
C ASN A 180 8.69 -2.67 -11.40
N GLY A 181 8.71 -2.62 -10.07
CA GLY A 181 7.54 -2.32 -9.26
C GLY A 181 7.07 -0.88 -9.42
N MET A 182 5.91 -0.60 -8.86
CA MET A 182 5.30 0.72 -8.81
C MET A 182 4.75 0.97 -7.42
N VAL A 183 4.85 2.20 -6.93
CA VAL A 183 4.39 2.56 -5.59
C VAL A 183 3.60 3.87 -5.64
N ILE A 184 2.48 3.92 -4.94
CA ILE A 184 1.80 5.15 -4.56
C ILE A 184 1.58 5.12 -3.05
N PHE A 185 1.95 6.19 -2.37
CA PHE A 185 1.80 6.27 -0.93
C PHE A 185 1.43 7.68 -0.46
N THR A 186 0.78 7.75 0.70
CA THR A 186 0.58 8.99 1.45
C THR A 186 1.58 9.05 2.60
N SER A 187 2.02 10.24 2.95
CA SER A 187 2.77 10.48 4.20
C SER A 187 2.77 11.96 4.53
N HIS A 188 2.80 12.29 5.83
CA HIS A 188 3.01 13.65 6.29
C HIS A 188 4.48 14.08 6.23
N THR A 189 5.41 13.12 6.19
CA THR A 189 6.84 13.37 6.04
C THR A 189 7.33 12.74 4.74
N LEU A 190 8.19 13.46 4.01
CA LEU A 190 8.79 12.93 2.80
C LEU A 190 9.99 12.05 3.17
N PRO A 191 9.93 10.73 2.94
CA PRO A 191 11.08 9.86 3.13
C PRO A 191 12.13 10.13 2.04
N THR A 192 13.40 9.89 2.36
CA THR A 192 14.49 10.01 1.39
C THR A 192 14.51 8.81 0.46
N ILE A 193 13.68 8.85 -0.59
CA ILE A 193 13.66 7.84 -1.66
C ILE A 193 14.00 8.56 -2.99
N PRO A 194 14.92 8.03 -3.80
CA PRO A 194 15.26 8.63 -5.08
C PRO A 194 14.07 8.69 -6.05
N ASN A 195 14.02 9.75 -6.86
CA ASN A 195 13.07 9.90 -7.97
C ASN A 195 11.58 9.87 -7.57
N ILE A 196 11.26 10.29 -6.34
CA ILE A 196 9.86 10.45 -5.93
C ILE A 196 9.20 11.56 -6.77
N ASN A 197 8.08 11.25 -7.37
CA ASN A 197 7.17 12.23 -7.93
C ASN A 197 6.11 12.60 -6.88
N THR A 198 6.04 13.89 -6.52
CA THR A 198 5.05 14.37 -5.55
C THR A 198 3.84 14.93 -6.29
N VAL A 199 2.66 14.41 -5.94
CA VAL A 199 1.37 14.88 -6.45
C VAL A 199 0.60 15.46 -5.27
N ASN A 200 0.29 16.77 -5.35
CA ASN A 200 -0.49 17.46 -4.35
C ASN A 200 -1.98 17.40 -4.73
N LEU A 201 -2.80 16.82 -3.87
CA LEU A 201 -4.25 16.91 -4.01
C LEU A 201 -4.74 18.22 -3.38
N GLU A 202 -5.45 19.01 -4.16
CA GLU A 202 -6.07 20.24 -3.72
C GLU A 202 -7.59 20.11 -3.76
N ILE A 203 -8.26 20.76 -2.81
CA ILE A 203 -9.71 20.95 -2.89
C ILE A 203 -9.89 22.11 -3.88
N ASN A 204 -10.27 21.81 -5.12
CA ASN A 204 -10.75 22.86 -6.01
C ASN A 204 -12.17 23.22 -5.55
N GLU A 205 -12.32 24.35 -4.89
CA GLU A 205 -13.60 24.96 -4.54
C GLU A 205 -14.48 25.22 -5.78
#